data_d3d0bbae23b527eb7cfbe213c72a47f1
#
_entry.id   d3d0bbae23b527eb7cfbe213c72a47f1
#
_cell.length_a   1.000
_cell.length_b   1.000
_cell.length_c   1.000
_cell.angle_alpha   90.00
_cell.angle_beta   90.00
_cell.angle_gamma   90.00
#
_symmetry.space_group_name_H-M   'P 1'
#
loop_
_entity.id
_entity.type
_entity.pdbx_description
1 polymer ?
#
loop_
_entity_poly.entity_id
_entity_poly.type
_entity_poly.pdbx_seq_one_letter_code
_entity_poly.pdbx_strand_id
1 'polypeptide(L)'
;MIKKAEFVKSSQKYTDCPDPFKPDYAFIERSNVGKSSLINMLAERKSLAKTSATPGKTQLINTFEMDDTWYLADLPGYGFAKAPKGVRGGFNKMIYDYIEFRKNLVNVFLLID
;
A
#
# COMPACT_ATOMS: atom_id res chain seq x y z
N MET A 1 -19.55 5.33 4.00
CA MET A 1 -18.93 5.72 2.74
C MET A 1 -17.84 6.77 2.97
N ILE A 2 -16.73 6.63 2.30
CA ILE A 2 -15.61 7.55 2.45
C ILE A 2 -15.95 8.85 1.73
N LYS A 3 -15.91 9.95 2.45
CA LYS A 3 -16.24 11.28 1.89
C LYS A 3 -15.00 12.05 1.46
N LYS A 4 -13.86 11.79 2.08
CA LYS A 4 -12.62 12.50 1.80
C LYS A 4 -11.47 11.50 1.77
N ALA A 5 -10.67 11.55 0.73
CA ALA A 5 -9.50 10.71 0.60
C ALA A 5 -8.37 11.54 0.01
N GLU A 6 -7.21 11.55 0.68
CA GLU A 6 -6.07 12.33 0.26
C GLU A 6 -4.81 11.50 0.30
N PHE A 7 -3.97 11.66 -0.71
CA PHE A 7 -2.63 11.08 -0.70
C PHE A 7 -1.77 11.85 0.31
N VAL A 8 -1.10 11.13 1.18
CA VAL A 8 -0.24 11.74 2.19
C VAL A 8 1.22 11.64 1.82
N LYS A 9 1.71 10.41 1.56
CA LYS A 9 3.14 10.20 1.41
C LYS A 9 3.44 8.87 0.75
N SER A 10 4.53 8.84 -0.02
CA SER A 10 5.18 7.59 -0.47
C SER A 10 6.40 7.35 0.40
N SER A 11 6.57 6.15 0.90
CA SER A 11 7.63 5.81 1.83
C SER A 11 8.37 4.55 1.38
N GLN A 12 9.68 4.51 1.62
CA GLN A 12 10.49 3.35 1.27
C GLN A 12 10.40 2.24 2.32
N LYS A 13 10.09 2.60 3.55
CA LYS A 13 10.00 1.65 4.66
C LYS A 13 9.01 2.17 5.69
N TYR A 14 8.58 1.29 6.59
CA TYR A 14 7.54 1.63 7.57
C TYR A 14 7.93 2.81 8.48
N THR A 15 9.23 2.98 8.76
CA THR A 15 9.69 4.08 9.61
C THR A 15 9.55 5.45 8.95
N ASP A 16 9.41 5.50 7.64
CA ASP A 16 9.22 6.74 6.89
C ASP A 16 7.75 7.09 6.70
N CYS A 17 6.85 6.21 7.10
CA CYS A 17 5.42 6.44 7.00
C CYS A 17 4.95 7.53 7.96
N PRO A 18 3.74 8.10 7.74
CA PRO A 18 3.23 9.12 8.66
C PRO A 18 3.19 8.65 10.11
N ASP A 19 3.23 9.59 11.04
CA ASP A 19 3.18 9.30 12.46
C ASP A 19 2.01 8.39 12.81
N PRO A 20 2.19 7.41 13.73
CA PRO A 20 1.19 6.38 13.99
C PRO A 20 0.08 6.84 14.93
N PHE A 21 -0.56 7.97 14.63
CA PHE A 21 -1.63 8.50 15.47
C PHE A 21 -3.03 8.08 15.05
N LYS A 22 -3.16 7.45 13.87
CA LYS A 22 -4.44 7.01 13.35
C LYS A 22 -4.39 5.54 13.00
N PRO A 23 -5.52 4.83 13.06
CA PRO A 23 -5.56 3.43 12.62
C PRO A 23 -5.12 3.31 11.17
N ASP A 24 -4.34 2.26 10.89
CA ASP A 24 -3.79 2.00 9.56
C ASP A 24 -4.30 0.65 9.07
N TYR A 25 -4.79 0.63 7.85
CA TYR A 25 -5.26 -0.58 7.18
C TYR A 25 -4.43 -0.78 5.92
N ALA A 26 -3.69 -1.86 5.86
CA ALA A 26 -2.78 -2.14 4.76
C ALA A 26 -3.44 -3.02 3.70
N PHE A 27 -3.17 -2.70 2.45
CA PHE A 27 -3.65 -3.47 1.31
C PHE A 27 -2.45 -4.02 0.54
N ILE A 28 -2.45 -5.32 0.32
CA ILE A 28 -1.43 -6.03 -0.44
C ILE A 28 -2.14 -6.80 -1.54
N GLU A 29 -1.53 -6.87 -2.72
CA GLU A 29 -2.08 -7.69 -3.78
C GLU A 29 -1.02 -8.59 -4.36
N ARG A 30 -1.45 -9.73 -4.86
CA ARG A 30 -0.65 -10.47 -5.82
C ARG A 30 -0.64 -9.66 -7.10
N SER A 31 0.51 -9.56 -7.74
CA SER A 31 0.76 -8.67 -8.87
C SER A 31 -0.45 -8.46 -9.79
N ASN A 32 -0.86 -7.20 -9.98
CA ASN A 32 -1.87 -6.77 -10.95
C ASN A 32 -3.27 -7.35 -10.76
N VAL A 33 -3.71 -7.52 -9.52
CA VAL A 33 -5.07 -8.02 -9.23
C VAL A 33 -6.12 -6.90 -9.25
N GLY A 34 -5.69 -5.63 -9.20
CA GLY A 34 -6.63 -4.51 -9.26
C GLY A 34 -6.75 -3.72 -7.98
N LYS A 35 -5.72 -3.74 -7.14
CA LYS A 35 -5.71 -3.03 -5.88
C LYS A 35 -5.95 -1.52 -6.06
N SER A 36 -5.28 -0.89 -7.02
CA SER A 36 -5.44 0.54 -7.27
C SER A 36 -6.87 0.88 -7.69
N SER A 37 -7.48 0.02 -8.50
CA SER A 37 -8.88 0.19 -8.90
C SER A 37 -9.80 0.10 -7.70
N LEU A 38 -9.56 -0.84 -6.80
CA LEU A 38 -10.34 -0.98 -5.58
C LEU A 38 -10.21 0.26 -4.69
N ILE A 39 -8.98 0.73 -4.50
CA ILE A 39 -8.73 1.92 -3.68
C ILE A 39 -9.43 3.13 -4.26
N ASN A 40 -9.35 3.33 -5.57
CA ASN A 40 -10.00 4.45 -6.24
C ASN A 40 -11.52 4.36 -6.11
N MET A 41 -12.06 3.16 -6.19
CA MET A 41 -13.50 2.94 -6.03
C MET A 41 -13.96 3.26 -4.60
N LEU A 42 -13.22 2.80 -3.60
CA LEU A 42 -13.55 3.08 -2.19
C LEU A 42 -13.52 4.56 -1.90
N ALA A 43 -12.57 5.27 -2.49
CA ALA A 43 -12.43 6.70 -2.30
C ALA A 43 -13.36 7.52 -3.20
N GLU A 44 -14.06 6.86 -4.12
CA GLU A 44 -14.90 7.52 -5.13
C GLU A 44 -14.12 8.56 -5.93
N ARG A 45 -12.85 8.31 -6.18
CA ARG A 45 -11.97 9.22 -6.91
C ARG A 45 -11.15 8.45 -7.93
N LYS A 46 -11.21 8.92 -9.18
CA LYS A 46 -10.35 8.39 -10.23
C LYS A 46 -8.91 8.85 -9.96
N SER A 47 -7.98 7.97 -10.16
CA SER A 47 -6.55 8.29 -10.11
C SER A 47 -6.01 8.68 -8.73
N LEU A 48 -6.73 8.43 -7.64
CA LEU A 48 -6.16 8.63 -6.31
C LEU A 48 -4.96 7.69 -6.12
N ALA A 49 -5.14 6.40 -6.42
CA ALA A 49 -4.05 5.45 -6.46
C ALA A 49 -3.74 5.12 -7.91
N LYS A 50 -2.50 5.30 -8.31
CA LYS A 50 -2.08 5.05 -9.69
C LYS A 50 -1.70 3.60 -9.86
N THR A 51 -2.14 3.00 -10.97
CA THR A 51 -1.70 1.65 -11.31
C THR A 51 -0.23 1.68 -11.69
N SER A 52 0.53 0.74 -11.14
CA SER A 52 1.93 0.58 -11.54
C SER A 52 1.99 -0.09 -12.89
N ALA A 53 2.60 0.57 -13.86
CA ALA A 53 2.70 0.05 -15.21
C ALA A 53 3.86 -0.91 -15.40
N THR A 54 4.86 -0.87 -14.52
CA THR A 54 6.09 -1.64 -14.71
C THR A 54 6.42 -2.43 -13.44
N PRO A 55 6.11 -3.73 -13.43
CA PRO A 55 6.49 -4.59 -12.32
C PRO A 55 8.01 -4.56 -12.09
N GLY A 56 8.44 -4.53 -10.84
CA GLY A 56 9.84 -4.55 -10.49
C GLY A 56 10.53 -3.19 -10.45
N LYS A 57 9.84 -2.12 -10.83
CA LYS A 57 10.36 -0.77 -10.59
C LYS A 57 10.28 -0.43 -9.11
N THR A 58 10.87 0.71 -8.74
CA THR A 58 10.81 1.18 -7.36
C THR A 58 9.38 1.12 -6.84
N GLN A 59 9.19 0.31 -5.82
CA GLN A 59 7.90 0.13 -5.18
C GLN A 59 7.94 0.84 -3.84
N LEU A 60 6.90 1.57 -3.55
CA LEU A 60 6.81 2.38 -2.33
C LEU A 60 5.53 2.03 -1.57
N ILE A 61 5.56 2.32 -0.29
CA ILE A 61 4.36 2.27 0.54
C ILE A 61 3.65 3.60 0.34
N ASN A 62 2.47 3.57 -0.23
CA ASN A 62 1.69 4.78 -0.48
C ASN A 62 0.61 4.91 0.58
N THR A 63 0.67 5.97 1.37
CA THR A 63 -0.28 6.19 2.45
C THR A 63 -1.32 7.23 2.03
N PHE A 64 -2.57 6.88 2.22
CA PHE A 64 -3.72 7.76 1.99
C PHE A 64 -4.44 8.00 3.31
N GLU A 65 -4.94 9.20 3.51
CA GLU A 65 -5.74 9.52 4.69
C GLU A 65 -7.21 9.53 4.30
N MET A 66 -8.00 8.79 5.05
CA MET A 66 -9.43 8.62 4.76
C MET A 66 -10.25 9.32 5.82
N ASP A 67 -11.09 10.27 5.39
CA ASP A 67 -12.03 11.01 6.25
C ASP A 67 -11.34 11.65 7.47
N ASP A 68 -10.07 12.01 7.34
CA ASP A 68 -9.25 12.58 8.42
C ASP A 68 -9.14 11.66 9.66
N THR A 69 -9.57 10.41 9.57
CA THR A 69 -9.68 9.53 10.74
C THR A 69 -8.83 8.27 10.68
N TRP A 70 -8.47 7.79 9.50
CA TRP A 70 -7.69 6.57 9.37
C TRP A 70 -6.81 6.61 8.13
N TYR A 71 -5.82 5.71 8.11
CA TYR A 71 -4.89 5.57 6.98
C TYR A 71 -5.19 4.31 6.21
N LEU A 72 -5.06 4.42 4.89
CA LEU A 72 -5.00 3.28 4.00
C LEU A 72 -3.57 3.21 3.46
N ALA A 73 -2.88 2.11 3.71
CA ALA A 73 -1.54 1.90 3.23
C ALA A 73 -1.57 0.94 2.03
N ASP A 74 -1.15 1.45 0.90
CA ASP A 74 -1.04 0.67 -0.33
C ASP A 74 0.37 0.11 -0.38
N LEU A 75 0.53 -1.17 -0.04
CA LEU A 75 1.83 -1.83 -0.03
C LEU A 75 2.18 -2.38 -1.40
N PRO A 76 3.47 -2.53 -1.71
CA PRO A 76 3.87 -3.13 -2.98
C PRO A 76 3.29 -4.52 -3.13
N GLY A 77 2.93 -4.87 -4.37
CA GLY A 77 2.45 -6.21 -4.66
C GLY A 77 3.54 -7.26 -4.48
N TYR A 78 3.14 -8.50 -4.34
CA TYR A 78 4.08 -9.61 -4.23
C TYR A 78 3.93 -10.53 -5.45
N GLY A 79 4.87 -11.47 -5.61
CA GLY A 79 4.79 -12.43 -6.71
C GLY A 79 5.26 -11.90 -8.05
N PHE A 80 6.17 -10.91 -8.08
CA PHE A 80 6.76 -10.41 -9.31
C PHE A 80 7.78 -11.42 -9.84
N ALA A 81 7.31 -12.44 -10.53
CA ALA A 81 8.17 -13.50 -11.01
C ALA A 81 9.26 -13.02 -11.96
N LYS A 82 9.00 -11.92 -12.69
CA LYS A 82 9.95 -11.35 -13.64
C LYS A 82 10.90 -10.33 -13.02
N ALA A 83 10.70 -9.96 -11.76
CA ALA A 83 11.58 -9.03 -11.10
C ALA A 83 12.89 -9.71 -10.73
N PRO A 84 14.02 -8.99 -10.74
CA PRO A 84 15.28 -9.54 -10.24
C PRO A 84 15.13 -10.04 -8.81
N LYS A 85 15.85 -11.11 -8.49
CA LYS A 85 15.72 -11.77 -7.19
C LYS A 85 15.97 -10.80 -6.02
N GLY A 86 16.96 -9.92 -6.13
CA GLY A 86 17.25 -8.95 -5.08
C GLY A 86 16.12 -7.96 -4.86
N VAL A 87 15.46 -7.54 -5.94
CA VAL A 87 14.31 -6.63 -5.86
C VAL A 87 13.16 -7.31 -5.17
N ARG A 88 12.87 -8.58 -5.53
CA ARG A 88 11.81 -9.34 -4.86
C ARG A 88 12.09 -9.52 -3.38
N GLY A 89 13.34 -9.82 -3.03
CA GLY A 89 13.73 -9.96 -1.63
C GLY A 89 13.56 -8.66 -0.86
N GLY A 90 13.90 -7.52 -1.48
CA GLY A 90 13.73 -6.20 -0.87
C GLY A 90 12.26 -5.88 -0.62
N PHE A 91 11.38 -6.20 -1.56
CA PHE A 91 9.96 -5.99 -1.41
C PHE A 91 9.40 -6.85 -0.28
N ASN A 92 9.80 -8.10 -0.21
CA ASN A 92 9.34 -9.00 0.85
C ASN A 92 9.76 -8.49 2.23
N LYS A 93 10.99 -7.99 2.35
CA LYS A 93 11.44 -7.40 3.61
C LYS A 93 10.63 -6.17 3.98
N MET A 94 10.36 -5.28 3.04
CA MET A 94 9.56 -4.09 3.28
C MET A 94 8.16 -4.46 3.80
N ILE A 95 7.51 -5.40 3.16
CA ILE A 95 6.17 -5.85 3.53
C ILE A 95 6.20 -6.50 4.90
N TYR A 96 7.17 -7.38 5.13
CA TYR A 96 7.31 -8.09 6.40
C TYR A 96 7.51 -7.10 7.55
N ASP A 97 8.42 -6.15 7.39
CA ASP A 97 8.71 -5.16 8.42
C ASP A 97 7.48 -4.29 8.71
N TYR A 98 6.73 -3.93 7.68
CA TYR A 98 5.51 -3.16 7.86
C TYR A 98 4.51 -3.90 8.72
N ILE A 99 4.25 -5.15 8.38
CA ILE A 99 3.29 -5.97 9.11
C ILE A 99 3.75 -6.20 10.54
N GLU A 100 5.04 -6.47 10.73
CA GLU A 100 5.59 -6.82 12.04
C GLU A 100 5.72 -5.61 12.97
N PHE A 101 6.15 -4.47 12.45
CA PHE A 101 6.60 -3.36 13.28
C PHE A 101 5.73 -2.10 13.22
N ARG A 102 4.83 -1.97 12.26
CA ARG A 102 3.99 -0.77 12.17
C ARG A 102 3.01 -0.75 13.33
N LYS A 103 3.21 0.19 14.27
CA LYS A 103 2.51 0.20 15.57
C LYS A 103 1.00 0.41 15.45
N ASN A 104 0.57 1.21 14.50
CA ASN A 104 -0.84 1.57 14.33
C ASN A 104 -1.58 0.69 13.33
N LEU A 105 -0.93 -0.36 12.83
CA LEU A 105 -1.56 -1.28 11.88
C LEU A 105 -2.67 -2.07 12.58
N VAL A 106 -3.88 -1.96 12.04
CA VAL A 106 -5.05 -2.65 12.58
C VAL A 106 -5.31 -3.96 11.84
N ASN A 107 -5.20 -3.93 10.52
CA ASN A 107 -5.52 -5.10 9.71
C ASN A 107 -4.80 -5.04 8.37
N VAL A 108 -4.66 -6.19 7.74
CA VAL A 108 -4.05 -6.33 6.42
C VAL A 108 -5.07 -7.02 5.51
N PHE A 109 -5.35 -6.41 4.38
CA PHE A 109 -6.24 -6.98 3.38
C PHE A 109 -5.41 -7.50 2.22
N LEU A 110 -5.51 -8.79 1.97
CA LEU A 110 -4.78 -9.47 0.89
C LEU A 110 -5.72 -9.69 -0.28
N LEU A 111 -5.42 -9.06 -1.40
CA LEU A 111 -6.21 -9.22 -2.61
C LEU A 111 -5.61 -10.33 -3.47
N ILE A 112 -6.39 -11.33 -3.77
CA ILE A 112 -6.00 -12.46 -4.60
C ILE A 112 -7.04 -12.68 -5.70
N ASP A 113 -6.56 -13.20 -6.83
CA ASP A 113 -7.44 -13.53 -7.96
C ASP A 113 -8.00 -14.96 -7.85
#